data_ded982421a8c2f910cd55d2546c08e30
#
_entry.id   ded982421a8c2f910cd55d2546c08e30
#
_cell.length_a   1.000
_cell.length_b   1.000
_cell.length_c   1.000
_cell.angle_alpha   90.00
_cell.angle_beta   90.00
_cell.angle_gamma   90.00
#
_symmetry.space_group_name_H-M   'P 1'
#
loop_
_entity.id
_entity.type
_entity.pdbx_description
1 polymer ?
#
loop_
_entity_poly.entity_id
_entity_poly.type
_entity_poly.pdbx_seq_one_letter_code
_entity_poly.pdbx_strand_id
1 'polypeptide(L)'
;MKCNKCGATLTDSSFCNNCGANVKIYKKLISTSNALYNRGLEKAQVRDLSGARDDLKNSLKVYKRNIPARNLLGLVYFEMGDVVAALSEWIVSKNYQPEDNIADKYIEAVQNNVGKLDAYNMALKKYNQALLYARTGSLDLAVIQLKKVLSIHDKFVSAHLLLALVAIETNQIELARKELKKVLHID
;
A
#
# COMPACT_ATOMS: atom_id res chain seq x y z
N MET A 1 1.65 18.89 17.70
CA MET A 1 0.65 19.12 16.60
C MET A 1 0.63 20.60 16.26
N LYS A 2 0.60 20.94 14.95
CA LYS A 2 0.55 22.34 14.50
C LYS A 2 -0.87 22.74 14.08
N CYS A 3 -1.23 24.00 14.28
CA CYS A 3 -2.50 24.56 13.85
C CYS A 3 -2.59 24.59 12.32
N ASN A 4 -3.70 24.12 11.76
CA ASN A 4 -3.93 24.10 10.30
C ASN A 4 -4.15 25.50 9.70
N LYS A 5 -4.41 26.53 10.52
CA LYS A 5 -4.66 27.90 10.08
C LYS A 5 -3.41 28.81 10.18
N CYS A 6 -2.64 28.72 11.26
CA CYS A 6 -1.51 29.64 11.51
C CYS A 6 -0.17 28.95 11.77
N GLY A 7 -0.10 27.62 11.78
CA GLY A 7 1.13 26.85 12.01
C GLY A 7 1.61 26.79 13.45
N ALA A 8 1.03 27.54 14.39
CA ALA A 8 1.45 27.54 15.80
C ALA A 8 1.22 26.17 16.44
N THR A 9 2.05 25.84 17.44
CA THR A 9 1.92 24.60 18.21
C THR A 9 0.60 24.63 19.01
N LEU A 10 -0.19 23.56 18.87
CA LEU A 10 -1.47 23.41 19.57
C LEU A 10 -1.26 22.83 20.96
N THR A 11 -1.95 23.41 21.94
CA THR A 11 -2.12 22.90 23.32
C THR A 11 -3.36 22.00 23.42
N ASP A 12 -3.76 21.57 24.60
CA ASP A 12 -4.97 20.73 24.79
C ASP A 12 -6.28 21.50 24.60
N SER A 13 -6.25 22.83 24.49
CA SER A 13 -7.43 23.67 24.24
C SER A 13 -8.15 23.30 22.94
N SER A 14 -9.45 23.48 22.92
CA SER A 14 -10.29 23.35 21.70
C SER A 14 -10.06 24.49 20.70
N PHE A 15 -9.37 25.55 21.12
CA PHE A 15 -9.04 26.70 20.31
C PHE A 15 -7.53 26.89 20.22
N CYS A 16 -7.06 27.39 19.10
CA CYS A 16 -5.65 27.74 18.93
C CYS A 16 -5.33 29.00 19.74
N ASN A 17 -4.36 28.93 20.65
CA ASN A 17 -3.98 30.06 21.51
C ASN A 17 -3.42 31.24 20.72
N ASN A 18 -2.91 31.02 19.50
CA ASN A 18 -2.31 32.08 18.69
C ASN A 18 -3.33 32.79 17.78
N CYS A 19 -4.25 32.06 17.13
CA CYS A 19 -5.18 32.64 16.14
C CYS A 19 -6.65 32.46 16.48
N GLY A 20 -7.00 31.89 17.63
CA GLY A 20 -8.37 31.70 18.10
C GLY A 20 -9.20 30.67 17.30
N ALA A 21 -8.63 30.02 16.28
CA ALA A 21 -9.37 29.06 15.46
C ALA A 21 -9.83 27.86 16.30
N ASN A 22 -11.08 27.41 16.09
CA ASN A 22 -11.56 26.17 16.68
C ASN A 22 -10.86 24.98 16.00
N VAL A 23 -10.11 24.21 16.77
CA VAL A 23 -9.28 23.08 16.31
C VAL A 23 -9.76 21.73 16.84
N LYS A 24 -10.90 21.69 17.52
CA LYS A 24 -11.45 20.47 18.14
C LYS A 24 -11.63 19.33 17.14
N ILE A 25 -12.30 19.60 16.00
CA ILE A 25 -12.53 18.60 14.94
C ILE A 25 -11.19 18.20 14.31
N TYR A 26 -10.31 19.16 14.01
CA TYR A 26 -9.00 18.91 13.42
C TYR A 26 -8.15 17.98 14.31
N LYS A 27 -8.11 18.25 15.62
CA LYS A 27 -7.43 17.38 16.57
C LYS A 27 -8.01 15.96 16.58
N LYS A 28 -9.34 15.85 16.56
CA LYS A 28 -10.01 14.56 16.53
C LYS A 28 -9.66 13.77 15.26
N LEU A 29 -9.63 14.40 14.09
CA LEU A 29 -9.22 13.76 12.84
C LEU A 29 -7.79 13.21 12.92
N ILE A 30 -6.84 13.99 13.44
CA ILE A 30 -5.45 13.53 13.58
C ILE A 30 -5.36 12.39 14.59
N SER A 31 -6.01 12.51 15.74
CA SER A 31 -6.02 11.46 16.77
C SER A 31 -6.60 10.15 16.23
N THR A 32 -7.74 10.21 15.52
CA THR A 32 -8.35 9.03 14.90
C THR A 32 -7.44 8.42 13.82
N SER A 33 -6.82 9.26 12.98
CA SER A 33 -5.87 8.80 11.97
C SER A 33 -4.66 8.12 12.60
N ASN A 34 -4.13 8.68 13.71
CA ASN A 34 -2.99 8.08 14.41
C ASN A 34 -3.36 6.75 15.09
N ALA A 35 -4.57 6.63 15.65
CA ALA A 35 -5.05 5.37 16.23
C ALA A 35 -5.14 4.27 15.15
N LEU A 36 -5.63 4.60 13.95
CA LEU A 36 -5.67 3.68 12.81
C LEU A 36 -4.26 3.34 12.31
N TYR A 37 -3.34 4.31 12.29
CA TYR A 37 -1.93 4.07 11.98
C TYR A 37 -1.28 3.09 12.96
N ASN A 38 -1.47 3.30 14.26
CA ASN A 38 -0.89 2.41 15.29
C ASN A 38 -1.41 0.98 15.14
N ARG A 39 -2.72 0.81 14.91
CA ARG A 39 -3.30 -0.52 14.65
C ARG A 39 -2.73 -1.16 13.38
N GLY A 40 -2.54 -0.39 12.31
CA GLY A 40 -1.89 -0.86 11.09
C GLY A 40 -0.43 -1.24 11.33
N LEU A 41 0.30 -0.50 12.18
CA LEU A 41 1.66 -0.82 12.55
C LEU A 41 1.75 -2.15 13.34
N GLU A 42 0.87 -2.34 14.32
CA GLU A 42 0.79 -3.59 15.10
C GLU A 42 0.55 -4.80 14.18
N LYS A 43 -0.38 -4.67 13.22
CA LYS A 43 -0.65 -5.72 12.23
C LYS A 43 0.56 -5.98 11.33
N ALA A 44 1.23 -4.94 10.84
CA ALA A 44 2.42 -5.10 10.01
C ALA A 44 3.56 -5.82 10.76
N GLN A 45 3.70 -5.61 12.06
CA GLN A 45 4.70 -6.28 12.90
C GLN A 45 4.47 -7.79 13.02
N VAL A 46 3.22 -8.24 12.99
CA VAL A 46 2.86 -9.66 12.99
C VAL A 46 2.63 -10.23 11.59
N ARG A 47 3.00 -9.48 10.55
CA ARG A 47 2.86 -9.81 9.12
C ARG A 47 1.41 -9.94 8.61
N ASP A 48 0.39 -9.47 9.31
CA ASP A 48 -0.94 -9.25 8.74
C ASP A 48 -0.88 -8.03 7.81
N LEU A 49 -0.28 -8.22 6.63
CA LEU A 49 -0.03 -7.13 5.68
C LEU A 49 -1.32 -6.60 5.06
N SER A 50 -2.28 -7.47 4.78
CA SER A 50 -3.59 -7.08 4.24
C SER A 50 -4.40 -6.28 5.26
N GLY A 51 -4.42 -6.70 6.51
CA GLY A 51 -5.06 -5.95 7.59
C GLY A 51 -4.35 -4.62 7.89
N ALA A 52 -3.02 -4.60 7.85
CA ALA A 52 -2.22 -3.38 7.98
C ALA A 52 -2.54 -2.37 6.87
N ARG A 53 -2.53 -2.83 5.60
CA ARG A 53 -2.91 -2.02 4.43
C ARG A 53 -4.26 -1.34 4.62
N ASP A 54 -5.26 -2.10 5.05
CA ASP A 54 -6.63 -1.59 5.18
C ASP A 54 -6.74 -0.55 6.28
N ASP A 55 -6.10 -0.75 7.44
CA ASP A 55 -6.07 0.22 8.52
C ASP A 55 -5.30 1.50 8.13
N LEU A 56 -4.17 1.37 7.45
CA LEU A 56 -3.38 2.51 6.96
C LEU A 56 -4.13 3.31 5.89
N LYS A 57 -4.84 2.64 4.97
CA LYS A 57 -5.73 3.32 4.01
C LYS A 57 -6.86 4.07 4.71
N ASN A 58 -7.45 3.49 5.74
CA ASN A 58 -8.47 4.17 6.54
C ASN A 58 -7.89 5.35 7.33
N SER A 59 -6.67 5.23 7.87
CA SER A 59 -5.94 6.35 8.47
C SER A 59 -5.81 7.53 7.51
N LEU A 60 -5.40 7.26 6.26
CA LEU A 60 -5.22 8.27 5.22
C LEU A 60 -6.54 8.83 4.67
N LYS A 61 -7.65 8.08 4.72
CA LYS A 61 -8.98 8.62 4.42
C LYS A 61 -9.40 9.67 5.46
N VAL A 62 -9.08 9.43 6.74
CA VAL A 62 -9.38 10.38 7.83
C VAL A 62 -8.45 11.60 7.75
N TYR A 63 -7.16 11.40 7.57
CA TYR A 63 -6.18 12.48 7.49
C TYR A 63 -5.09 12.20 6.45
N LYS A 64 -5.26 12.76 5.25
CA LYS A 64 -4.39 12.53 4.08
C LYS A 64 -2.93 12.89 4.29
N ARG A 65 -2.62 13.80 5.23
CA ARG A 65 -1.25 14.26 5.57
C ARG A 65 -0.61 13.48 6.72
N ASN A 66 -1.10 12.27 7.03
CA ASN A 66 -0.44 11.41 7.99
C ASN A 66 0.80 10.76 7.32
N ILE A 67 1.94 11.45 7.43
CA ILE A 67 3.20 11.02 6.81
C ILE A 67 3.64 9.63 7.30
N PRO A 68 3.67 9.33 8.61
CA PRO A 68 4.00 8.00 9.10
C PRO A 68 3.10 6.91 8.51
N ALA A 69 1.79 7.14 8.44
CA ALA A 69 0.85 6.16 7.88
C ALA A 69 1.10 5.93 6.39
N ARG A 70 1.44 6.98 5.64
CA ARG A 70 1.74 6.90 4.22
C ARG A 70 3.05 6.15 3.96
N ASN A 71 4.08 6.44 4.73
CA ASN A 71 5.37 5.76 4.61
C ASN A 71 5.27 4.28 4.94
N LEU A 72 4.52 3.94 6.00
CA LEU A 72 4.28 2.56 6.37
C LEU A 72 3.41 1.83 5.33
N LEU A 73 2.39 2.50 4.76
CA LEU A 73 1.58 1.91 3.69
C LEU A 73 2.44 1.57 2.45
N GLY A 74 3.39 2.44 2.11
CA GLY A 74 4.36 2.15 1.06
C GLY A 74 5.20 0.91 1.37
N LEU A 75 5.68 0.74 2.61
CA LEU A 75 6.41 -0.46 3.02
C LEU A 75 5.54 -1.72 2.94
N VAL A 76 4.29 -1.64 3.39
CA VAL A 76 3.34 -2.76 3.31
C VAL A 76 3.10 -3.16 1.85
N TYR A 77 2.88 -2.20 0.95
CA TYR A 77 2.76 -2.50 -0.48
C TYR A 77 4.03 -3.13 -1.06
N PHE A 78 5.20 -2.65 -0.65
CA PHE A 78 6.48 -3.21 -1.09
C PHE A 78 6.64 -4.68 -0.67
N GLU A 79 6.32 -5.00 0.59
CA GLU A 79 6.33 -6.37 1.11
C GLU A 79 5.32 -7.30 0.41
N MET A 80 4.15 -6.75 0.02
CA MET A 80 3.14 -7.45 -0.78
C MET A 80 3.52 -7.56 -2.26
N GLY A 81 4.67 -7.03 -2.67
CA GLY A 81 5.16 -7.04 -4.04
C GLY A 81 4.52 -6.00 -4.97
N ASP A 82 3.73 -5.07 -4.45
CA ASP A 82 3.18 -3.97 -5.23
C ASP A 82 4.10 -2.74 -5.18
N VAL A 83 5.24 -2.86 -5.87
CA VAL A 83 6.31 -1.84 -5.86
C VAL A 83 5.83 -0.50 -6.43
N VAL A 84 4.90 -0.52 -7.39
CA VAL A 84 4.38 0.71 -8.00
C VAL A 84 3.48 1.45 -7.02
N ALA A 85 2.61 0.74 -6.30
CA ALA A 85 1.80 1.34 -5.24
C ALA A 85 2.70 1.86 -4.10
N ALA A 86 3.75 1.12 -3.73
CA ALA A 86 4.73 1.57 -2.74
C ALA A 86 5.39 2.90 -3.13
N LEU A 87 5.94 2.98 -4.33
CA LEU A 87 6.56 4.21 -4.86
C LEU A 87 5.56 5.37 -4.91
N SER A 88 4.32 5.12 -5.33
CA SER A 88 3.25 6.14 -5.35
C SER A 88 3.03 6.74 -3.95
N GLU A 89 2.93 5.90 -2.92
CA GLU A 89 2.72 6.39 -1.55
C GLU A 89 3.92 7.19 -1.04
N TRP A 90 5.15 6.75 -1.30
CA TRP A 90 6.36 7.47 -0.88
C TRP A 90 6.55 8.79 -1.62
N ILE A 91 6.27 8.86 -2.92
CA ILE A 91 6.29 10.10 -3.70
C ILE A 91 5.25 11.10 -3.16
N VAL A 92 4.03 10.64 -2.90
CA VAL A 92 3.00 11.50 -2.28
C VAL A 92 3.39 11.93 -0.88
N SER A 93 4.03 11.05 -0.09
CA SER A 93 4.58 11.40 1.23
C SER A 93 5.59 12.54 1.12
N LYS A 94 6.53 12.43 0.19
CA LYS A 94 7.54 13.45 -0.09
C LYS A 94 6.94 14.79 -0.53
N ASN A 95 5.88 14.76 -1.35
CA ASN A 95 5.17 15.97 -1.76
C ASN A 95 4.51 16.71 -0.58
N TYR A 96 4.08 15.98 0.47
CA TYR A 96 3.53 16.59 1.69
C TYR A 96 4.61 17.05 2.68
N GLN A 97 5.74 16.35 2.72
CA GLN A 97 6.89 16.65 3.58
C GLN A 97 8.18 16.43 2.77
N PRO A 98 8.70 17.48 2.09
CA PRO A 98 9.90 17.38 1.25
C PRO A 98 11.20 17.13 2.02
N GLU A 99 11.29 17.63 3.27
CA GLU A 99 12.48 17.56 4.12
C GLU A 99 12.28 16.55 5.24
N ASP A 100 13.37 15.94 5.70
CA ASP A 100 13.41 14.98 6.81
C ASP A 100 12.38 13.84 6.67
N ASN A 101 12.22 13.33 5.46
CA ASN A 101 11.28 12.28 5.15
C ASN A 101 12.00 10.96 4.81
N ILE A 102 11.75 9.92 5.61
CA ILE A 102 12.35 8.60 5.41
C ILE A 102 11.97 7.98 4.04
N ALA A 103 10.90 8.47 3.40
CA ALA A 103 10.50 8.03 2.06
C ALA A 103 11.62 8.17 1.02
N ASP A 104 12.51 9.17 1.17
CA ASP A 104 13.67 9.34 0.27
C ASP A 104 14.55 8.09 0.24
N LYS A 105 14.87 7.53 1.40
CA LYS A 105 15.69 6.32 1.51
C LYS A 105 15.01 5.11 0.84
N TYR A 106 13.70 5.00 0.95
CA TYR A 106 12.94 3.91 0.33
C TYR A 106 12.88 4.05 -1.19
N ILE A 107 12.66 5.27 -1.70
CA ILE A 107 12.66 5.57 -3.13
C ILE A 107 14.04 5.27 -3.71
N GLU A 108 15.11 5.77 -3.10
CA GLU A 108 16.50 5.52 -3.53
C GLU A 108 16.84 4.02 -3.54
N ALA A 109 16.44 3.27 -2.51
CA ALA A 109 16.68 1.83 -2.44
C ALA A 109 16.03 1.06 -3.61
N VAL A 110 14.87 1.52 -4.08
CA VAL A 110 14.19 0.93 -5.24
C VAL A 110 14.84 1.41 -6.55
N GLN A 111 15.18 2.70 -6.67
CA GLN A 111 15.74 3.31 -7.88
C GLN A 111 17.18 2.85 -8.17
N ASN A 112 17.99 2.64 -7.14
CA ASN A 112 19.37 2.16 -7.30
C ASN A 112 19.45 0.75 -7.92
N ASN A 113 18.32 0.09 -8.14
CA ASN A 113 18.21 -1.22 -8.76
C ASN A 113 17.39 -1.15 -10.05
N VAL A 114 17.92 -0.39 -11.04
CA VAL A 114 17.23 -0.05 -12.31
C VAL A 114 16.67 -1.28 -13.02
N GLY A 115 17.43 -2.37 -13.09
CA GLY A 115 16.99 -3.62 -13.72
C GLY A 115 15.77 -4.26 -13.03
N LYS A 116 15.66 -4.10 -11.71
CA LYS A 116 14.46 -4.54 -10.97
C LYS A 116 13.26 -3.66 -11.22
N LEU A 117 13.45 -2.35 -11.34
CA LEU A 117 12.35 -1.41 -11.61
C LEU A 117 11.70 -1.71 -12.96
N ASP A 118 12.50 -1.98 -14.00
CA ASP A 118 11.99 -2.38 -15.31
C ASP A 118 11.26 -3.73 -15.26
N ALA A 119 11.78 -4.68 -14.50
CA ALA A 119 11.12 -5.97 -14.26
C ALA A 119 9.74 -5.78 -13.56
N TYR A 120 9.66 -4.92 -12.52
CA TYR A 120 8.40 -4.61 -11.85
C TYR A 120 7.39 -3.93 -12.78
N ASN A 121 7.83 -2.97 -13.60
CA ASN A 121 6.99 -2.33 -14.60
C ASN A 121 6.47 -3.33 -15.64
N MET A 122 7.32 -4.25 -16.08
CA MET A 122 6.93 -5.32 -17.01
C MET A 122 5.92 -6.28 -16.35
N ALA A 123 6.15 -6.68 -15.10
CA ALA A 123 5.22 -7.52 -14.35
C ALA A 123 3.84 -6.85 -14.21
N LEU A 124 3.80 -5.55 -13.86
CA LEU A 124 2.56 -4.80 -13.73
C LEU A 124 1.79 -4.70 -15.06
N LYS A 125 2.47 -4.43 -16.19
CA LYS A 125 1.84 -4.42 -17.51
C LYS A 125 1.20 -5.76 -17.85
N LYS A 126 1.91 -6.87 -17.59
CA LYS A 126 1.39 -8.23 -17.78
C LYS A 126 0.24 -8.56 -16.85
N TYR A 127 0.29 -8.11 -15.60
CA TYR A 127 -0.80 -8.26 -14.63
C TYR A 127 -2.07 -7.53 -15.09
N ASN A 128 -1.96 -6.28 -15.54
CA ASN A 128 -3.10 -5.54 -16.07
C ASN A 128 -3.70 -6.20 -17.32
N GLN A 129 -2.86 -6.79 -18.17
CA GLN A 129 -3.33 -7.57 -19.30
C GLN A 129 -4.05 -8.85 -18.87
N ALA A 130 -3.55 -9.54 -17.84
CA ALA A 130 -4.21 -10.71 -17.27
C ALA A 130 -5.57 -10.37 -16.65
N LEU A 131 -5.67 -9.22 -15.96
CA LEU A 131 -6.95 -8.70 -15.46
C LEU A 131 -7.97 -8.47 -16.58
N LEU A 132 -7.52 -7.91 -17.71
CA LEU A 132 -8.38 -7.70 -18.87
C LEU A 132 -8.86 -9.05 -19.41
N TYR A 133 -7.97 -10.01 -19.61
CA TYR A 133 -8.32 -11.35 -20.07
C TYR A 133 -9.30 -12.06 -19.12
N ALA A 134 -9.08 -11.96 -17.81
CA ALA A 134 -9.98 -12.54 -16.82
C ALA A 134 -11.39 -11.93 -16.90
N ARG A 135 -11.48 -10.60 -17.08
CA ARG A 135 -12.77 -9.88 -17.24
C ARG A 135 -13.50 -10.22 -18.53
N THR A 136 -12.77 -10.53 -19.59
CA THR A 136 -13.35 -10.88 -20.91
C THR A 136 -13.59 -12.39 -21.09
N GLY A 137 -13.41 -13.18 -20.03
CA GLY A 137 -13.61 -14.64 -20.08
C GLY A 137 -12.50 -15.44 -20.76
N SER A 138 -11.41 -14.77 -21.20
CA SER A 138 -10.25 -15.44 -21.82
C SER A 138 -9.33 -16.03 -20.74
N LEU A 139 -9.84 -16.97 -19.94
CA LEU A 139 -9.21 -17.44 -18.70
C LEU A 139 -7.84 -18.10 -18.93
N ASP A 140 -7.69 -18.86 -20.02
CA ASP A 140 -6.41 -19.50 -20.37
C ASP A 140 -5.30 -18.45 -20.63
N LEU A 141 -5.65 -17.37 -21.35
CA LEU A 141 -4.72 -16.28 -21.59
C LEU A 141 -4.37 -15.54 -20.30
N ALA A 142 -5.35 -15.37 -19.40
CA ALA A 142 -5.09 -14.80 -18.08
C ALA A 142 -4.09 -15.66 -17.29
N VAL A 143 -4.25 -16.98 -17.25
CA VAL A 143 -3.32 -17.92 -16.59
C VAL A 143 -1.91 -17.79 -17.17
N ILE A 144 -1.78 -17.74 -18.50
CA ILE A 144 -0.47 -17.61 -19.16
C ILE A 144 0.22 -16.31 -18.73
N GLN A 145 -0.48 -15.17 -18.74
CA GLN A 145 0.10 -13.89 -18.33
C GLN A 145 0.45 -13.88 -16.84
N LEU A 146 -0.41 -14.42 -15.98
CA LEU A 146 -0.14 -14.49 -14.53
C LEU A 146 1.08 -15.35 -14.21
N LYS A 147 1.25 -16.48 -14.86
CA LYS A 147 2.48 -17.28 -14.73
C LYS A 147 3.72 -16.49 -15.14
N LYS A 148 3.64 -15.67 -16.21
CA LYS A 148 4.74 -14.79 -16.62
C LYS A 148 4.97 -13.66 -15.60
N VAL A 149 3.93 -13.10 -14.98
CA VAL A 149 4.07 -12.15 -13.89
C VAL A 149 4.85 -12.76 -12.74
N LEU A 150 4.42 -13.94 -12.29
CA LEU A 150 5.00 -14.62 -11.13
C LEU A 150 6.40 -15.18 -11.38
N SER A 151 6.80 -15.40 -12.64
CA SER A 151 8.20 -15.71 -12.98
C SER A 151 9.13 -14.50 -12.93
N ILE A 152 8.59 -13.28 -13.07
CA ILE A 152 9.34 -12.02 -12.94
C ILE A 152 9.37 -11.57 -11.48
N HIS A 153 8.24 -11.70 -10.78
CA HIS A 153 8.06 -11.24 -9.41
C HIS A 153 7.18 -12.21 -8.61
N ASP A 154 7.84 -13.12 -7.90
CA ASP A 154 7.24 -14.25 -7.19
C ASP A 154 6.47 -13.87 -5.91
N LYS A 155 6.69 -12.65 -5.37
CA LYS A 155 5.99 -12.13 -4.19
C LYS A 155 4.78 -11.27 -4.51
N PHE A 156 4.36 -11.18 -5.77
CA PHE A 156 3.25 -10.32 -6.15
C PHE A 156 1.90 -10.93 -5.71
N VAL A 157 1.46 -10.59 -4.49
CA VAL A 157 0.24 -11.13 -3.84
C VAL A 157 -0.99 -11.01 -4.73
N SER A 158 -1.22 -9.85 -5.35
CA SER A 158 -2.38 -9.64 -6.23
C SER A 158 -2.38 -10.58 -7.45
N ALA A 159 -1.20 -10.95 -7.97
CA ALA A 159 -1.10 -11.90 -9.08
C ALA A 159 -1.39 -13.34 -8.63
N HIS A 160 -0.92 -13.74 -7.45
CA HIS A 160 -1.27 -15.04 -6.87
C HIS A 160 -2.78 -15.15 -6.61
N LEU A 161 -3.40 -14.11 -6.02
CA LEU A 161 -4.85 -14.09 -5.76
C LEU A 161 -5.65 -14.17 -7.07
N LEU A 162 -5.29 -13.40 -8.09
CA LEU A 162 -5.98 -13.45 -9.38
C LEU A 162 -5.81 -14.82 -10.04
N LEU A 163 -4.61 -15.43 -9.97
CA LEU A 163 -4.37 -16.76 -10.52
C LEU A 163 -5.20 -17.81 -9.77
N ALA A 164 -5.33 -17.71 -8.46
CA ALA A 164 -6.16 -18.59 -7.66
C ALA A 164 -7.66 -18.46 -8.03
N LEU A 165 -8.15 -17.23 -8.20
CA LEU A 165 -9.53 -16.98 -8.63
C LEU A 165 -9.81 -17.57 -10.01
N VAL A 166 -8.94 -17.33 -10.99
CA VAL A 166 -9.06 -17.90 -12.34
C VAL A 166 -8.98 -19.43 -12.29
N ALA A 167 -8.13 -20.00 -11.44
CA ALA A 167 -8.03 -21.45 -11.27
C ALA A 167 -9.30 -22.07 -10.66
N ILE A 168 -9.97 -21.37 -9.74
CA ILE A 168 -11.28 -21.80 -9.21
C ILE A 168 -12.31 -21.81 -10.33
N GLU A 169 -12.40 -20.74 -11.11
CA GLU A 169 -13.35 -20.61 -12.22
C GLU A 169 -13.13 -21.69 -13.30
N THR A 170 -11.89 -22.11 -13.52
CA THR A 170 -11.53 -23.19 -14.47
C THR A 170 -11.49 -24.58 -13.84
N ASN A 171 -12.02 -24.73 -12.62
CA ASN A 171 -12.04 -25.99 -11.85
C ASN A 171 -10.65 -26.61 -11.60
N GLN A 172 -9.59 -25.82 -11.62
CA GLN A 172 -8.22 -26.23 -11.31
C GLN A 172 -7.91 -26.07 -9.80
N ILE A 173 -8.61 -26.82 -8.96
CA ILE A 173 -8.63 -26.64 -7.51
C ILE A 173 -7.23 -26.75 -6.87
N GLU A 174 -6.40 -27.69 -7.34
CA GLU A 174 -5.03 -27.86 -6.80
C GLU A 174 -4.14 -26.66 -7.10
N LEU A 175 -4.27 -26.04 -8.29
CA LEU A 175 -3.56 -24.80 -8.62
C LEU A 175 -4.02 -23.66 -7.71
N ALA A 176 -5.34 -23.50 -7.53
CA ALA A 176 -5.88 -22.47 -6.64
C ALA A 176 -5.33 -22.62 -5.20
N ARG A 177 -5.39 -23.84 -4.67
CA ARG A 177 -4.87 -24.16 -3.32
C ARG A 177 -3.38 -23.83 -3.18
N LYS A 178 -2.58 -24.18 -4.18
CA LYS A 178 -1.15 -23.89 -4.21
C LYS A 178 -0.87 -22.39 -4.16
N GLU A 179 -1.58 -21.61 -4.98
CA GLU A 179 -1.37 -20.18 -5.06
C GLU A 179 -1.87 -19.44 -3.78
N LEU A 180 -2.99 -19.87 -3.19
CA LEU A 180 -3.47 -19.34 -1.90
C LEU A 180 -2.51 -19.64 -0.75
N LYS A 181 -1.88 -20.83 -0.70
CA LYS A 181 -0.85 -21.15 0.29
C LYS A 181 0.35 -20.20 0.19
N LYS A 182 0.74 -19.80 -1.02
CA LYS A 182 1.82 -18.80 -1.19
C LYS A 182 1.41 -17.43 -0.66
N VAL A 183 0.16 -17.01 -0.92
CA VAL A 183 -0.37 -15.76 -0.35
C VAL A 183 -0.26 -15.77 1.17
N LEU A 184 -0.75 -16.84 1.84
CA LEU A 184 -0.68 -16.99 3.29
C LEU A 184 0.75 -17.05 3.84
N HIS A 185 1.75 -17.31 3.01
CA HIS A 185 3.15 -17.29 3.42
C HIS A 185 3.77 -15.89 3.29
N ILE A 186 3.24 -15.06 2.41
CA ILE A 186 3.70 -13.68 2.19
C ILE A 186 3.00 -12.71 3.14
N ASP A 187 1.70 -12.91 3.38
CA ASP A 187 0.82 -12.04 4.18
C ASP A 187 0.71 -12.46 5.66
#